data_98dbae2a8279a843e1591487a6a7ad00
#
_entry.id   98dbae2a8279a843e1591487a6a7ad00
#
_cell.length_a   1.000
_cell.length_b   1.000
_cell.length_c   1.000
_cell.angle_alpha   90.00
_cell.angle_beta   90.00
_cell.angle_gamma   90.00
#
_symmetry.space_group_name_H-M   'P 1'
#
loop_
_entity.id
_entity.type
_entity.pdbx_description
1 polymer ?
#
loop_
_entity_poly.entity_id
_entity_poly.type
_entity_poly.pdbx_seq_one_letter_code
_entity_poly.pdbx_strand_id
1 'polypeptide(L)'
;MKRPRDLFGNLLRPQREDAIHAGIVEYLCLCAHPKLLWLHVPNGAMVKPSARMYFARLGVLPGVADLLFVLPDKSVAFMEIKGPDGRLSEAQQAFQAKCALLKLKYRVVRSISEAEEILRSWGALRGTMDNSREPFDENSRPEAA
;
A
#
# COMPACT_ATOMS: atom_id res chain seq x y z
N MET A 1 -0.49 29.89 7.70
CA MET A 1 0.64 29.15 7.11
C MET A 1 0.65 29.41 5.60
N LYS A 2 1.71 30.01 5.06
CA LYS A 2 1.80 30.27 3.61
C LYS A 2 2.05 28.93 2.90
N ARG A 3 1.24 28.61 1.89
CA ARG A 3 1.44 27.43 1.05
C ARG A 3 2.79 27.53 0.33
N PRO A 4 3.55 26.42 0.24
CA PRO A 4 4.83 26.41 -0.47
C PRO A 4 4.62 26.72 -1.95
N ARG A 5 5.59 27.39 -2.56
CA ARG A 5 5.60 27.74 -3.97
C ARG A 5 6.77 27.05 -4.67
N ASP A 6 6.60 26.76 -5.95
CA ASP A 6 7.70 26.26 -6.79
C ASP A 6 8.73 27.39 -7.08
N LEU A 7 9.79 27.04 -7.77
CA LEU A 7 10.86 27.97 -8.16
C LEU A 7 10.39 29.12 -9.05
N PHE A 8 9.19 29.00 -9.64
CA PHE A 8 8.57 30.01 -10.50
C PHE A 8 7.47 30.80 -9.76
N GLY A 9 7.32 30.60 -8.46
CA GLY A 9 6.37 31.33 -7.63
C GLY A 9 4.92 30.81 -7.70
N ASN A 10 4.66 29.71 -8.42
CA ASN A 10 3.34 29.09 -8.49
C ASN A 10 3.04 28.36 -7.19
N LEU A 11 1.77 28.39 -6.76
CA LEU A 11 1.34 27.57 -5.62
C LEU A 11 1.49 26.09 -5.96
N LEU A 12 2.30 25.37 -5.19
CA LEU A 12 2.36 23.93 -5.28
C LEU A 12 0.97 23.37 -4.93
N ARG A 13 0.33 22.75 -5.89
CA ARG A 13 -0.91 21.99 -5.64
C ARG A 13 -0.56 20.79 -4.80
N PRO A 14 -1.29 20.52 -3.70
CA PRO A 14 -1.12 19.27 -2.98
C PRO A 14 -1.31 18.12 -3.98
N GLN A 15 -0.42 17.14 -3.93
CA GLN A 15 -0.62 15.93 -4.74
C GLN A 15 -1.95 15.30 -4.35
N ARG A 16 -2.75 14.95 -5.36
CA ARG A 16 -3.99 14.23 -5.12
C ARG A 16 -3.66 12.80 -4.71
N GLU A 17 -4.52 12.21 -3.93
CA GLU A 17 -4.39 10.83 -3.43
C GLU A 17 -4.19 9.83 -4.57
N ASP A 18 -4.94 9.97 -5.66
CA ASP A 18 -4.82 9.13 -6.86
C ASP A 18 -3.44 9.24 -7.54
N ALA A 19 -2.83 10.43 -7.56
CA ALA A 19 -1.50 10.63 -8.12
C ALA A 19 -0.40 10.01 -7.24
N ILE A 20 -0.55 10.11 -5.92
CA ILE A 20 0.36 9.45 -4.97
C ILE A 20 0.25 7.93 -5.12
N HIS A 21 -0.98 7.40 -5.18
CA HIS A 21 -1.24 5.97 -5.37
C HIS A 21 -0.59 5.46 -6.66
N ALA A 22 -0.85 6.11 -7.79
CA ALA A 22 -0.26 5.74 -9.08
C ALA A 22 1.27 5.74 -9.02
N GLY A 23 1.88 6.75 -8.41
CA GLY A 23 3.33 6.84 -8.24
C GLY A 23 3.91 5.72 -7.37
N ILE A 24 3.23 5.32 -6.30
CA ILE A 24 3.63 4.18 -5.46
C ILE A 24 3.56 2.87 -6.24
N VAL A 25 2.49 2.65 -7.01
CA VAL A 25 2.34 1.46 -7.87
C VAL A 25 3.45 1.40 -8.92
N GLU A 26 3.75 2.52 -9.57
CA GLU A 26 4.84 2.61 -10.54
C GLU A 26 6.20 2.30 -9.91
N TYR A 27 6.45 2.84 -8.71
CA TYR A 27 7.64 2.55 -7.93
C TYR A 27 7.76 1.06 -7.56
N LEU A 28 6.66 0.44 -7.12
CA LEU A 28 6.63 -1.01 -6.84
C LEU A 28 6.90 -1.85 -8.08
N CYS A 29 6.34 -1.48 -9.22
CA CYS A 29 6.62 -2.19 -10.49
C CYS A 29 8.12 -2.21 -10.83
N LEU A 30 8.86 -1.16 -10.48
CA LEU A 30 10.28 -1.02 -10.77
C LEU A 30 11.19 -1.61 -9.69
N CYS A 31 10.82 -1.46 -8.42
CA CYS A 31 11.71 -1.65 -7.29
C CYS A 31 11.29 -2.75 -6.31
N ALA A 32 10.15 -3.41 -6.50
CA ALA A 32 9.68 -4.44 -5.59
C ALA A 32 10.65 -5.63 -5.49
N HIS A 33 10.78 -6.17 -4.28
CA HIS A 33 11.54 -7.39 -4.05
C HIS A 33 10.92 -8.56 -4.85
N PRO A 34 11.70 -9.45 -5.48
CA PRO A 34 11.18 -10.56 -6.30
C PRO A 34 10.21 -11.50 -5.54
N LYS A 35 10.38 -11.63 -4.24
CA LYS A 35 9.52 -12.44 -3.36
C LYS A 35 8.37 -11.65 -2.73
N LEU A 36 8.13 -10.42 -3.17
CA LEU A 36 7.00 -9.60 -2.69
C LEU A 36 5.75 -9.92 -3.51
N LEU A 37 4.67 -10.29 -2.85
CA LEU A 37 3.33 -10.23 -3.43
C LEU A 37 2.65 -8.96 -2.96
N TRP A 38 2.12 -8.17 -3.86
CA TRP A 38 1.33 -7.00 -3.52
C TRP A 38 0.16 -6.82 -4.48
N LEU A 39 -0.91 -6.23 -3.98
CA LEU A 39 -2.10 -5.96 -4.77
C LEU A 39 -2.85 -4.72 -4.24
N HIS A 40 -3.54 -4.05 -5.15
CA HIS A 40 -4.51 -3.02 -4.80
C HIS A 40 -5.84 -3.66 -4.42
N VAL A 41 -6.42 -3.19 -3.31
CA VAL A 41 -7.78 -3.56 -2.88
C VAL A 41 -8.74 -2.44 -3.30
N PRO A 42 -9.57 -2.61 -4.34
CA PRO A 42 -10.45 -1.55 -4.85
C PRO A 42 -11.63 -1.32 -3.90
N ASN A 43 -11.38 -0.61 -2.82
CA ASN A 43 -12.33 -0.46 -1.71
C ASN A 43 -13.12 0.87 -1.74
N GLY A 44 -12.85 1.72 -2.70
CA GLY A 44 -13.45 3.06 -2.82
C GLY A 44 -14.33 3.26 -4.05
N ALA A 45 -14.56 2.23 -4.85
CA ALA A 45 -15.44 2.35 -5.98
C ALA A 45 -16.80 2.87 -5.51
N MET A 46 -17.36 3.87 -6.21
CA MET A 46 -18.67 4.46 -5.95
C MET A 46 -19.76 3.39 -6.05
N VAL A 47 -19.89 2.63 -4.98
CA VAL A 47 -20.93 1.61 -4.89
C VAL A 47 -22.21 2.30 -4.47
N LYS A 48 -23.23 2.21 -5.30
CA LYS A 48 -24.57 2.69 -4.95
C LYS A 48 -24.98 2.13 -3.60
N PRO A 49 -25.67 2.89 -2.74
CA PRO A 49 -26.12 2.40 -1.43
C PRO A 49 -26.85 1.05 -1.48
N SER A 50 -27.62 0.80 -2.55
CA SER A 50 -28.31 -0.47 -2.79
C SER A 50 -27.36 -1.66 -3.02
N ALA A 51 -26.16 -1.43 -3.51
CA ALA A 51 -25.18 -2.48 -3.75
C ALA A 51 -24.30 -2.78 -2.53
N ARG A 52 -24.26 -1.89 -1.53
CA ARG A 52 -23.45 -2.07 -0.31
C ARG A 52 -23.85 -3.35 0.45
N MET A 53 -25.14 -3.62 0.57
CA MET A 53 -25.63 -4.82 1.25
C MET A 53 -25.25 -6.09 0.47
N TYR A 54 -25.31 -6.04 -0.85
CA TYR A 54 -24.89 -7.14 -1.71
C TYR A 54 -23.40 -7.46 -1.49
N PHE A 55 -22.52 -6.44 -1.55
CA PHE A 55 -21.09 -6.64 -1.35
C PHE A 55 -20.75 -7.07 0.08
N ALA A 56 -21.47 -6.57 1.09
CA ALA A 56 -21.31 -7.03 2.47
C ALA A 56 -21.64 -8.52 2.60
N ARG A 57 -22.68 -9.01 1.91
CA ARG A 57 -23.02 -10.45 1.88
C ARG A 57 -21.95 -11.30 1.20
N LEU A 58 -21.17 -10.71 0.28
CA LEU A 58 -20.01 -11.37 -0.36
C LEU A 58 -18.74 -11.29 0.47
N GLY A 59 -18.78 -10.69 1.65
CA GLY A 59 -17.63 -10.60 2.54
C GLY A 59 -16.70 -9.41 2.25
N VAL A 60 -17.14 -8.42 1.46
CA VAL A 60 -16.38 -7.20 1.26
C VAL A 60 -16.33 -6.42 2.56
N LEU A 61 -15.12 -6.19 3.06
CA LEU A 61 -14.89 -5.49 4.31
C LEU A 61 -14.65 -3.99 4.03
N PRO A 62 -15.52 -3.08 4.54
CA PRO A 62 -15.30 -1.65 4.40
C PRO A 62 -14.02 -1.20 5.11
N GLY A 63 -13.34 -0.20 4.55
CA GLY A 63 -12.19 0.43 5.19
C GLY A 63 -10.89 -0.34 5.09
N VAL A 64 -10.84 -1.46 4.34
CA VAL A 64 -9.56 -2.13 4.04
C VAL A 64 -8.62 -1.16 3.35
N ALA A 65 -7.33 -1.20 3.69
CA ALA A 65 -6.31 -0.35 3.11
C ALA A 65 -6.17 -0.53 1.59
N ASP A 66 -5.65 0.49 0.91
CA ASP A 66 -5.51 0.52 -0.55
C ASP A 66 -4.59 -0.58 -1.10
N LEU A 67 -3.51 -0.89 -0.38
CA LEU A 67 -2.54 -1.90 -0.77
C LEU A 67 -2.38 -2.96 0.32
N LEU A 68 -2.37 -4.21 -0.11
CA LEU A 68 -2.04 -5.38 0.70
C LEU A 68 -0.71 -5.96 0.21
N PHE A 69 0.14 -6.36 1.15
CA PHE A 69 1.44 -6.98 0.89
C PHE A 69 1.56 -8.31 1.63
N VAL A 70 2.08 -9.32 0.95
CA VAL A 70 2.71 -10.46 1.58
C VAL A 70 4.21 -10.28 1.41
N LEU A 71 4.89 -10.02 2.50
CA LEU A 71 6.30 -9.65 2.52
C LEU A 71 7.20 -10.88 2.29
N PRO A 72 8.47 -10.70 1.92
CA PRO A 72 9.41 -11.81 1.75
C PRO A 72 9.54 -12.72 2.97
N ASP A 73 9.36 -12.19 4.18
CA ASP A 73 9.33 -12.94 5.44
C ASP A 73 7.99 -13.65 5.72
N LYS A 74 7.06 -13.62 4.74
CA LYS A 74 5.70 -14.19 4.81
C LYS A 74 4.75 -13.45 5.75
N SER A 75 5.14 -12.34 6.35
CA SER A 75 4.22 -11.50 7.13
C SER A 75 3.34 -10.66 6.19
N VAL A 76 2.19 -10.26 6.72
CA VAL A 76 1.21 -9.43 5.99
C VAL A 76 1.33 -7.98 6.44
N ALA A 77 1.25 -7.07 5.48
CA ALA A 77 1.26 -5.64 5.73
C ALA A 77 0.18 -4.93 4.90
N PHE A 78 -0.27 -3.80 5.40
CA PHE A 78 -1.27 -2.95 4.75
C PHE A 78 -0.76 -1.52 4.67
N MET A 79 -1.05 -0.86 3.54
CA MET A 79 -0.72 0.54 3.34
C MET A 79 -1.96 1.28 2.85
N GLU A 80 -2.38 2.26 3.64
CA GLU A 80 -3.42 3.22 3.28
C GLU A 80 -2.77 4.46 2.68
N ILE A 81 -3.30 4.95 1.58
CA ILE A 81 -2.78 6.13 0.88
C ILE A 81 -3.73 7.28 1.09
N LYS A 82 -3.20 8.42 1.50
CA LYS A 82 -3.95 9.65 1.71
C LYS A 82 -3.27 10.82 1.02
N GLY A 83 -4.07 11.76 0.58
CA GLY A 83 -3.56 13.08 0.25
C GLY A 83 -3.00 13.80 1.50
N PRO A 84 -2.25 14.92 1.32
CA PRO A 84 -1.58 15.61 2.43
C PRO A 84 -2.49 15.98 3.61
N ASP A 85 -3.73 16.35 3.33
CA ASP A 85 -4.73 16.75 4.32
C ASP A 85 -5.84 15.69 4.53
N GLY A 86 -5.71 14.53 3.88
CA GLY A 86 -6.70 13.45 3.95
C GLY A 86 -6.78 12.83 5.34
N ARG A 87 -7.98 12.44 5.76
CA ARG A 87 -8.23 11.77 7.04
C ARG A 87 -8.80 10.37 6.79
N LEU A 88 -8.55 9.47 7.73
CA LEU A 88 -9.18 8.16 7.73
C LEU A 88 -10.68 8.30 8.00
N SER A 89 -11.50 7.57 7.24
CA SER A 89 -12.90 7.37 7.56
C SER A 89 -13.07 6.51 8.81
N GLU A 90 -14.26 6.48 9.40
CA GLU A 90 -14.56 5.60 10.54
C GLU A 90 -14.29 4.12 10.23
N ALA A 91 -14.65 3.66 9.02
CA ALA A 91 -14.40 2.30 8.58
C ALA A 91 -12.89 2.01 8.46
N GLN A 92 -12.11 2.95 7.94
CA GLN A 92 -10.64 2.82 7.86
C GLN A 92 -9.99 2.84 9.24
N GLN A 93 -10.48 3.65 10.17
CA GLN A 93 -10.02 3.64 11.57
C GLN A 93 -10.32 2.30 12.26
N ALA A 94 -11.50 1.73 12.03
CA ALA A 94 -11.86 0.41 12.54
C ALA A 94 -10.96 -0.70 11.98
N PHE A 95 -10.64 -0.65 10.68
CA PHE A 95 -9.70 -1.57 10.05
C PHE A 95 -8.27 -1.42 10.62
N GLN A 96 -7.80 -0.18 10.78
CA GLN A 96 -6.51 0.11 11.42
C GLN A 96 -6.44 -0.47 12.84
N ALA A 97 -7.49 -0.28 13.65
CA ALA A 97 -7.58 -0.83 14.99
C ALA A 97 -7.55 -2.37 14.98
N LYS A 98 -8.20 -3.00 14.01
CA LYS A 98 -8.17 -4.45 13.84
C LYS A 98 -6.78 -4.96 13.48
N CYS A 99 -6.06 -4.26 12.60
CA CYS A 99 -4.67 -4.57 12.29
C CYS A 99 -3.78 -4.48 13.54
N ALA A 100 -3.95 -3.43 14.34
CA ALA A 100 -3.21 -3.28 15.59
C ALA A 100 -3.47 -4.42 16.58
N LEU A 101 -4.73 -4.81 16.76
CA LEU A 101 -5.13 -5.93 17.60
C LEU A 101 -4.47 -7.24 17.16
N LEU A 102 -4.38 -7.48 15.85
CA LEU A 102 -3.78 -8.67 15.26
C LEU A 102 -2.26 -8.56 15.10
N LYS A 103 -1.65 -7.44 15.50
CA LYS A 103 -0.22 -7.14 15.35
C LYS A 103 0.25 -7.19 13.88
N LEU A 104 -0.63 -6.87 12.96
CA LEU A 104 -0.30 -6.75 11.54
C LEU A 104 0.37 -5.39 11.28
N LYS A 105 1.29 -5.36 10.32
CA LYS A 105 1.89 -4.12 9.84
C LYS A 105 0.83 -3.30 9.11
N TYR A 106 0.65 -2.05 9.53
CA TYR A 106 -0.27 -1.10 8.92
C TYR A 106 0.36 0.29 8.93
N ARG A 107 0.33 0.98 7.78
CA ARG A 107 0.81 2.36 7.67
C ARG A 107 -0.11 3.20 6.80
N VAL A 108 -0.29 4.45 7.20
CA VAL A 108 -0.86 5.50 6.36
C VAL A 108 0.30 6.28 5.75
N VAL A 109 0.31 6.47 4.45
CA VAL A 109 1.33 7.23 3.74
C VAL A 109 0.71 8.39 2.97
N ARG A 110 1.43 9.50 2.86
CA ARG A 110 0.96 10.74 2.25
C ARG A 110 1.85 11.24 1.12
N SER A 111 2.90 10.48 0.81
CA SER A 111 3.83 10.76 -0.29
C SER A 111 4.49 9.47 -0.77
N ILE A 112 5.04 9.50 -1.98
CA ILE A 112 5.81 8.39 -2.55
C ILE A 112 7.09 8.16 -1.71
N SER A 113 7.74 9.24 -1.26
CA SER A 113 8.94 9.15 -0.41
C SER A 113 8.67 8.44 0.92
N GLU A 114 7.56 8.78 1.58
CA GLU A 114 7.14 8.12 2.82
C GLU A 114 6.83 6.63 2.59
N ALA A 115 6.16 6.30 1.49
CA ALA A 115 5.91 4.92 1.10
C ALA A 115 7.22 4.14 0.85
N GLU A 116 8.19 4.76 0.17
CA GLU A 116 9.51 4.15 -0.05
C GLU A 116 10.20 3.81 1.27
N GLU A 117 10.23 4.73 2.22
CA GLU A 117 10.84 4.51 3.54
C GLU A 117 10.19 3.33 4.28
N ILE A 118 8.86 3.27 4.26
CA ILE A 118 8.09 2.20 4.87
C ILE A 118 8.35 0.85 4.18
N LEU A 119 8.29 0.80 2.85
CA LEU A 119 8.54 -0.42 2.08
C LEU A 119 9.96 -0.93 2.31
N ARG A 120 10.94 -0.03 2.39
CA ARG A 120 12.33 -0.40 2.72
C ARG A 120 12.44 -0.98 4.11
N SER A 121 11.79 -0.39 5.11
CA SER A 121 11.75 -0.90 6.48
C SER A 121 11.08 -2.27 6.60
N TRP A 122 10.17 -2.59 5.69
CA TRP A 122 9.49 -3.89 5.62
C TRP A 122 10.26 -4.95 4.83
N GLY A 123 11.41 -4.61 4.24
CA GLY A 123 12.13 -5.53 3.37
C GLY A 123 11.42 -5.80 2.03
N ALA A 124 10.53 -4.91 1.61
CA ALA A 124 9.70 -5.07 0.43
C ALA A 124 10.38 -4.65 -0.88
N LEU A 125 11.57 -4.05 -0.82
CA LEU A 125 12.29 -3.51 -1.98
C LEU A 125 13.54 -4.33 -2.31
N ARG A 126 13.94 -4.31 -3.58
CA ARG A 126 15.23 -4.87 -4.02
C ARG A 126 16.38 -4.17 -3.31
N GLY A 127 17.44 -4.92 -2.98
CA GLY A 127 18.64 -4.39 -2.34
C GLY A 127 18.49 -4.09 -0.84
N THR A 128 17.32 -4.31 -0.23
CA THR A 128 17.25 -4.48 1.22
C THR A 128 17.87 -5.83 1.56
N MET A 129 18.93 -5.83 2.39
CA MET A 129 19.65 -7.03 2.78
C MET A 129 18.66 -8.03 3.37
N ASP A 130 18.33 -9.06 2.60
CA ASP A 130 17.74 -10.27 3.16
C ASP A 130 18.83 -10.99 3.94
N ASN A 131 18.75 -10.95 5.25
CA ASN A 131 19.67 -11.65 6.14
C ASN A 131 19.42 -13.18 6.14
N SER A 132 18.44 -13.65 5.39
CA SER A 132 18.19 -15.05 5.09
C SER A 132 18.83 -15.41 3.74
N ARG A 133 20.14 -15.58 3.69
CA ARG A 133 20.84 -16.20 2.56
C ARG A 133 20.43 -17.68 2.50
N GLU A 134 19.32 -17.97 1.86
CA GLU A 134 19.17 -19.25 1.19
C GLU A 134 19.83 -19.11 -0.20
N PRO A 135 20.77 -19.98 -0.58
CA PRO A 135 21.35 -19.94 -1.90
C PRO A 135 20.24 -20.18 -2.92
N PHE A 136 20.25 -19.38 -3.98
CA PHE A 136 19.34 -19.50 -5.12
C PHE A 136 19.47 -20.92 -5.68
N ASP A 137 18.44 -21.74 -5.50
CA ASP A 137 18.36 -23.06 -6.12
C ASP A 137 18.01 -22.90 -7.60
N GLU A 138 19.02 -23.02 -8.45
CA GLU A 138 18.85 -22.98 -9.92
C GLU A 138 17.95 -24.08 -10.47
N ASN A 139 17.51 -25.04 -9.65
CA ASN A 139 16.78 -26.22 -10.09
C ASN A 139 15.25 -26.12 -9.95
N SER A 140 14.70 -25.00 -9.50
CA SER A 140 13.24 -24.78 -9.45
C SER A 140 12.72 -24.07 -10.69
N ARG A 141 12.97 -24.62 -11.89
CA ARG A 141 12.18 -24.25 -13.07
C ARG A 141 10.85 -25.02 -13.00
N PRO A 142 9.69 -24.37 -13.08
CA PRO A 142 8.45 -25.10 -13.31
C PRO A 142 8.56 -25.76 -14.69
N GLU A 143 8.42 -27.06 -14.73
CA GLU A 143 8.28 -27.78 -15.99
C GLU A 143 7.08 -27.19 -16.75
N ALA A 144 7.34 -26.75 -17.96
CA ALA A 144 6.31 -26.29 -18.87
C ALA A 144 5.40 -27.49 -19.21
N ALA A 145 4.15 -27.35 -18.81
CA ALA A 145 3.08 -28.23 -19.26
C ALA A 145 2.64 -27.86 -20.68
#